data_772da790a571047c8a41aa4c7f0c2b1a
#
_entry.id   772da790a571047c8a41aa4c7f0c2b1a
#
_cell.length_a   1.000
_cell.length_b   1.000
_cell.length_c   1.000
_cell.angle_alpha   90.00
_cell.angle_beta   90.00
_cell.angle_gamma   90.00
#
_symmetry.space_group_name_H-M   'P 1'
#
loop_
_entity.id
_entity.type
_entity.pdbx_description
1 polymer ?
#
loop_
_entity_poly.entity_id
_entity_poly.type
_entity_poly.pdbx_seq_one_letter_code
_entity_poly.pdbx_strand_id
1 'polypeptide(L)'
;QNLFEVIWLLLNLFYQNNIMHDLWYQYGFTEANRNFQFSNYGRGGLGSDAVNADAQDGLTLATPNLNNANFATPGDGSAPRMQMYLWNVRKPSSLLINSGSLSGTNFNILDNGFNPGHVNLPNSPAALTNDLVLYQDATPDVTDACEAPLNAAALSGKIAVIRRGTCAFVIKVKNAQVAGAIGVIIVNDEPGTISMGGADATITIPAVSMSQVDGEALIAAMASGTVNV
;
A
#
# COMPACT_ATOMS: atom_id res chain seq x y z
N GLN A 1 -8.08 22.45 1.27
CA GLN A 1 -9.33 21.81 0.82
C GLN A 1 -10.43 22.87 0.72
N ASN A 2 -11.22 22.82 -0.35
CA ASN A 2 -12.35 23.72 -0.45
C ASN A 2 -13.56 23.15 0.35
N LEU A 3 -14.44 24.02 0.82
CA LEU A 3 -15.60 23.65 1.61
C LEU A 3 -16.51 22.62 0.91
N PHE A 4 -16.57 22.67 -0.40
CA PHE A 4 -17.39 21.78 -1.23
C PHE A 4 -16.91 20.33 -1.17
N GLU A 5 -15.59 20.10 -1.20
CA GLU A 5 -15.00 18.77 -1.06
C GLU A 5 -15.28 18.15 0.31
N VAL A 6 -15.18 18.94 1.37
CA VAL A 6 -15.47 18.48 2.74
C VAL A 6 -16.94 18.07 2.88
N ILE A 7 -17.85 18.87 2.34
CA ILE A 7 -19.29 18.56 2.36
C ILE A 7 -19.58 17.26 1.61
N TRP A 8 -19.00 17.06 0.43
CA TRP A 8 -19.16 15.82 -0.33
C TRP A 8 -18.68 14.58 0.42
N LEU A 9 -17.55 14.68 1.11
CA LEU A 9 -17.00 13.57 1.91
C LEU A 9 -17.93 13.22 3.08
N LEU A 10 -18.45 14.22 3.79
CA LEU A 10 -19.38 14.03 4.89
C LEU A 10 -20.70 13.40 4.41
N LEU A 11 -21.26 13.90 3.31
CA LEU A 11 -22.49 13.36 2.72
C LEU A 11 -22.30 11.92 2.26
N ASN A 12 -21.18 11.60 1.63
CA ASN A 12 -20.90 10.26 1.20
C ASN A 12 -20.75 9.31 2.40
N LEU A 13 -20.01 9.70 3.44
CA LEU A 13 -19.85 8.89 4.64
C LEU A 13 -21.19 8.65 5.34
N PHE A 14 -22.02 9.68 5.47
CA PHE A 14 -23.38 9.57 6.01
C PHE A 14 -24.24 8.60 5.18
N TYR A 15 -24.26 8.77 3.86
CA TYR A 15 -25.02 7.92 2.95
C TYR A 15 -24.59 6.46 3.04
N GLN A 16 -23.29 6.17 3.01
CA GLN A 16 -22.77 4.81 3.08
C GLN A 16 -23.09 4.13 4.43
N ASN A 17 -23.01 4.85 5.55
CA ASN A 17 -23.41 4.31 6.85
C ASN A 17 -24.89 3.88 6.86
N ASN A 18 -25.79 4.70 6.30
CA ASN A 18 -27.22 4.35 6.24
C ASN A 18 -27.47 3.14 5.31
N ILE A 19 -26.83 3.07 4.14
CA ILE A 19 -26.94 1.92 3.24
C ILE A 19 -26.43 0.63 3.93
N MET A 20 -25.32 0.70 4.63
CA MET A 20 -24.77 -0.45 5.35
C MET A 20 -25.68 -0.87 6.50
N HIS A 21 -26.27 0.08 7.24
CA HIS A 21 -27.26 -0.23 8.27
C HIS A 21 -28.45 -0.99 7.68
N ASP A 22 -29.06 -0.50 6.60
CA ASP A 22 -30.21 -1.09 5.95
C ASP A 22 -29.90 -2.49 5.36
N LEU A 23 -28.70 -2.64 4.80
CA LEU A 23 -28.21 -3.91 4.28
C LEU A 23 -28.09 -4.94 5.41
N TRP A 24 -27.36 -4.60 6.47
CA TRP A 24 -27.12 -5.52 7.58
C TRP A 24 -28.36 -5.81 8.41
N TYR A 25 -29.35 -4.87 8.42
CA TYR A 25 -30.66 -5.11 9.00
C TYR A 25 -31.33 -6.37 8.42
N GLN A 26 -31.22 -6.58 7.11
CA GLN A 26 -31.75 -7.75 6.42
C GLN A 26 -31.03 -9.05 6.80
N TYR A 27 -29.81 -8.95 7.32
CA TYR A 27 -29.02 -10.09 7.81
C TYR A 27 -29.09 -10.27 9.33
N GLY A 28 -30.03 -9.59 9.98
CA GLY A 28 -30.31 -9.79 11.40
C GLY A 28 -29.69 -8.76 12.34
N PHE A 29 -29.05 -7.70 11.83
CA PHE A 29 -28.58 -6.58 12.64
C PHE A 29 -29.75 -5.62 12.94
N THR A 30 -30.69 -6.13 13.75
CA THR A 30 -31.93 -5.47 14.11
C THR A 30 -31.85 -4.81 15.49
N GLU A 31 -32.87 -4.06 15.88
CA GLU A 31 -32.96 -3.39 17.18
C GLU A 31 -32.74 -4.36 18.36
N ALA A 32 -33.34 -5.53 18.30
CA ALA A 32 -33.16 -6.58 19.32
C ALA A 32 -31.73 -7.16 19.35
N ASN A 33 -30.97 -7.00 18.28
CA ASN A 33 -29.60 -7.45 18.13
C ASN A 33 -28.58 -6.29 18.19
N ARG A 34 -28.97 -5.19 18.82
CA ARG A 34 -28.09 -4.05 19.13
C ARG A 34 -27.57 -3.33 17.90
N ASN A 35 -28.45 -3.05 16.94
CA ASN A 35 -28.11 -2.20 15.81
C ASN A 35 -27.89 -0.75 16.28
N PHE A 36 -27.16 0.03 15.48
CA PHE A 36 -26.76 1.38 15.81
C PHE A 36 -27.75 2.39 15.22
N GLN A 37 -28.78 2.78 16.00
CA GLN A 37 -29.74 3.76 15.57
C GLN A 37 -30.28 4.63 16.73
N PHE A 38 -30.72 5.83 16.39
CA PHE A 38 -31.19 6.77 17.39
C PHE A 38 -32.49 6.30 18.09
N SER A 39 -33.43 5.75 17.34
CA SER A 39 -34.72 5.27 17.86
C SER A 39 -34.96 3.82 17.48
N ASN A 40 -35.21 2.97 18.49
CA ASN A 40 -35.51 1.54 18.29
C ASN A 40 -37.02 1.27 18.13
N TYR A 41 -37.85 2.30 18.11
CA TYR A 41 -39.30 2.19 17.90
C TYR A 41 -40.01 1.14 18.80
N GLY A 42 -39.45 0.85 19.97
CA GLY A 42 -39.97 -0.16 20.89
C GLY A 42 -39.75 -1.61 20.46
N ARG A 43 -38.87 -1.88 19.50
CA ARG A 43 -38.60 -3.22 18.93
C ARG A 43 -37.49 -4.00 19.66
N GLY A 44 -37.01 -3.50 20.77
CA GLY A 44 -35.95 -4.11 21.58
C GLY A 44 -34.64 -3.33 21.52
N GLY A 45 -33.64 -3.78 22.28
CA GLY A 45 -32.37 -3.07 22.41
C GLY A 45 -32.49 -1.68 23.05
N LEU A 46 -31.37 -0.98 23.14
CA LEU A 46 -31.32 0.41 23.58
C LEU A 46 -31.03 1.31 22.38
N GLY A 47 -31.75 2.44 22.29
CA GLY A 47 -31.49 3.44 21.26
C GLY A 47 -30.52 4.53 21.71
N SER A 48 -30.43 5.62 20.96
CA SER A 48 -29.51 6.74 21.16
C SER A 48 -28.04 6.40 20.92
N ASP A 49 -27.79 5.39 20.10
CA ASP A 49 -26.48 4.85 19.79
C ASP A 49 -26.13 4.86 18.29
N ALA A 50 -26.71 5.80 17.56
CA ALA A 50 -26.32 6.02 16.16
C ALA A 50 -24.81 6.24 16.00
N VAL A 51 -24.25 5.77 14.88
CA VAL A 51 -22.81 5.84 14.60
C VAL A 51 -22.32 7.29 14.54
N ASN A 52 -21.32 7.64 15.33
CA ASN A 52 -20.53 8.85 15.17
C ASN A 52 -19.44 8.61 14.13
N ALA A 53 -19.62 9.14 12.93
CA ALA A 53 -18.69 8.91 11.82
C ALA A 53 -17.83 10.14 11.56
N ASP A 54 -16.53 10.02 11.79
CA ASP A 54 -15.54 11.09 11.59
C ASP A 54 -14.88 10.93 10.21
N ALA A 55 -15.12 11.88 9.31
CA ALA A 55 -14.41 11.97 8.04
C ALA A 55 -13.07 12.72 8.22
N GLN A 56 -12.01 12.24 7.57
CA GLN A 56 -10.68 12.87 7.61
C GLN A 56 -10.13 13.02 9.04
N ASP A 57 -10.36 12.02 9.89
CA ASP A 57 -9.94 12.07 11.27
C ASP A 57 -8.40 12.24 11.38
N GLY A 58 -7.96 13.01 12.37
CA GLY A 58 -6.56 13.30 12.60
C GLY A 58 -5.86 14.18 11.57
N LEU A 59 -6.57 14.77 10.59
CA LEU A 59 -5.97 15.65 9.57
C LEU A 59 -5.36 16.93 10.17
N THR A 60 -5.94 17.44 11.24
CA THR A 60 -5.50 18.69 11.90
C THR A 60 -4.37 18.50 12.92
N LEU A 61 -3.88 17.28 13.11
CA LEU A 61 -2.74 17.00 13.97
C LEU A 61 -1.45 17.56 13.35
N ALA A 62 -0.48 17.89 14.19
CA ALA A 62 0.85 18.35 13.73
C ALA A 62 1.53 17.30 12.82
N THR A 63 1.27 16.01 13.06
CA THR A 63 1.56 14.91 12.13
C THR A 63 0.24 14.23 11.80
N PRO A 64 -0.32 14.46 10.61
CA PRO A 64 -1.60 13.86 10.23
C PRO A 64 -1.57 12.34 10.26
N ASN A 65 -2.61 11.74 10.84
CA ASN A 65 -2.82 10.29 10.68
C ASN A 65 -3.40 10.03 9.29
N LEU A 66 -2.78 9.13 8.56
CA LEU A 66 -3.16 8.79 7.19
C LEU A 66 -3.26 7.27 7.02
N ASN A 67 -3.92 6.85 5.94
CA ASN A 67 -3.96 5.45 5.49
C ASN A 67 -4.51 4.46 6.53
N ASN A 68 -5.55 4.86 7.23
CA ASN A 68 -6.18 4.05 8.25
C ASN A 68 -7.71 4.23 8.25
N ALA A 69 -8.40 3.26 8.85
CA ALA A 69 -9.79 3.30 9.23
C ALA A 69 -9.99 2.42 10.47
N ASN A 70 -10.85 2.83 11.37
CA ASN A 70 -11.22 1.97 12.50
C ASN A 70 -12.69 2.19 12.89
N PHE A 71 -13.22 1.23 13.61
CA PHE A 71 -14.57 1.25 14.14
C PHE A 71 -14.56 0.69 15.56
N ALA A 72 -15.01 1.48 16.51
CA ALA A 72 -15.17 1.05 17.92
C ALA A 72 -16.63 0.75 18.20
N THR A 73 -16.90 -0.44 18.74
CA THR A 73 -18.24 -0.92 19.10
C THR A 73 -18.40 -1.02 20.61
N PRO A 74 -18.97 -0.01 21.27
CA PRO A 74 -19.27 -0.05 22.69
C PRO A 74 -20.49 -0.95 22.98
N GLY A 75 -20.89 -1.04 24.25
CA GLY A 75 -22.14 -1.71 24.63
C GLY A 75 -23.38 -1.00 24.08
N ASP A 76 -24.49 -1.76 24.01
CA ASP A 76 -25.80 -1.29 23.57
C ASP A 76 -26.23 -0.01 24.30
N GLY A 77 -26.78 0.99 23.57
CA GLY A 77 -27.15 2.30 24.09
C GLY A 77 -25.98 3.29 24.19
N SER A 78 -24.79 2.94 23.70
CA SER A 78 -23.65 3.83 23.59
C SER A 78 -23.23 3.96 22.13
N ALA A 79 -23.11 5.18 21.63
CA ALA A 79 -22.81 5.44 20.22
C ALA A 79 -21.43 4.90 19.82
N PRO A 80 -21.34 4.05 18.78
CA PRO A 80 -20.08 3.62 18.21
C PRO A 80 -19.38 4.77 17.49
N ARG A 81 -18.07 4.65 17.31
CA ARG A 81 -17.26 5.63 16.58
C ARG A 81 -16.59 4.99 15.38
N MET A 82 -16.86 5.57 14.21
CA MET A 82 -16.18 5.27 12.96
C MET A 82 -15.18 6.39 12.66
N GLN A 83 -13.92 6.05 12.46
CA GLN A 83 -12.88 7.01 12.11
C GLN A 83 -12.34 6.67 10.72
N MET A 84 -12.57 7.56 9.78
CA MET A 84 -12.10 7.43 8.40
C MET A 84 -11.01 8.47 8.16
N TYR A 85 -9.79 7.99 7.91
CA TYR A 85 -8.62 8.83 7.68
C TYR A 85 -8.46 9.14 6.20
N LEU A 86 -7.68 10.16 5.86
CA LEU A 86 -7.25 10.37 4.48
C LEU A 86 -6.27 9.29 4.06
N TRP A 87 -6.39 8.87 2.83
CA TRP A 87 -5.44 7.99 2.18
C TRP A 87 -4.55 8.78 1.24
N ASN A 88 -3.25 8.48 1.24
CA ASN A 88 -2.36 9.05 0.25
C ASN A 88 -2.84 8.67 -1.15
N VAL A 89 -2.93 9.65 -2.03
CA VAL A 89 -3.23 9.37 -3.44
C VAL A 89 -2.07 8.55 -3.98
N ARG A 90 -2.38 7.32 -4.40
CA ARG A 90 -1.42 6.51 -5.14
C ARG A 90 -1.24 7.18 -6.50
N LYS A 91 -0.08 7.80 -6.72
CA LYS A 91 0.27 8.23 -8.07
C LYS A 91 0.47 6.97 -8.91
N PRO A 92 -0.21 6.85 -10.06
CA PRO A 92 0.13 5.80 -11.00
C PRO A 92 1.58 6.06 -11.42
N SER A 93 2.47 5.16 -11.05
CA SER A 93 3.85 5.18 -11.47
C SER A 93 4.04 4.13 -12.53
N SER A 94 4.94 4.37 -13.46
CA SER A 94 5.19 3.46 -14.56
C SER A 94 6.69 3.18 -14.68
N LEU A 95 7.00 1.98 -15.14
CA LEU A 95 8.35 1.51 -15.43
C LEU A 95 8.48 1.36 -16.94
N LEU A 96 9.17 2.31 -17.57
CA LEU A 96 9.46 2.24 -19.00
C LEU A 96 10.75 1.45 -19.23
N ILE A 97 10.69 0.44 -20.07
CA ILE A 97 11.85 -0.35 -20.46
C ILE A 97 12.58 0.36 -21.62
N ASN A 98 13.79 0.84 -21.37
CA ASN A 98 14.60 1.58 -22.35
C ASN A 98 15.41 0.66 -23.28
N SER A 99 15.77 -0.56 -22.81
CA SER A 99 16.56 -1.51 -23.61
C SER A 99 16.22 -2.97 -23.30
N GLY A 100 16.73 -3.89 -24.13
CA GLY A 100 16.47 -5.32 -24.00
C GLY A 100 15.26 -5.78 -24.83
N SER A 101 14.84 -7.04 -24.64
CA SER A 101 13.76 -7.66 -25.41
C SER A 101 12.38 -7.04 -25.17
N LEU A 102 12.21 -6.29 -24.10
CA LEU A 102 10.98 -5.57 -23.73
C LEU A 102 11.07 -4.05 -23.98
N SER A 103 12.06 -3.57 -24.73
CA SER A 103 12.22 -2.14 -25.01
C SER A 103 10.96 -1.48 -25.53
N GLY A 104 10.58 -0.32 -24.97
CA GLY A 104 9.34 0.40 -25.28
C GLY A 104 8.12 -0.07 -24.49
N THR A 105 8.21 -1.18 -23.74
CA THR A 105 7.11 -1.62 -22.85
C THR A 105 7.05 -0.73 -21.62
N ASN A 106 5.82 -0.42 -21.20
CA ASN A 106 5.56 0.37 -20.01
C ASN A 106 4.73 -0.46 -19.04
N PHE A 107 5.29 -0.80 -17.89
CA PHE A 107 4.62 -1.59 -16.85
C PHE A 107 4.04 -0.69 -15.77
N ASN A 108 2.91 -1.10 -15.21
CA ASN A 108 2.34 -0.48 -14.03
C ASN A 108 3.14 -0.90 -12.78
N ILE A 109 3.57 0.07 -12.01
CA ILE A 109 4.21 -0.13 -10.71
C ILE A 109 3.48 0.66 -9.63
N LEU A 110 3.62 0.23 -8.40
CA LEU A 110 3.07 0.91 -7.25
C LEU A 110 4.19 1.51 -6.41
N ASP A 111 4.24 2.84 -6.40
CA ASP A 111 5.14 3.63 -5.55
C ASP A 111 4.45 3.88 -4.21
N ASN A 112 4.52 2.92 -3.33
CA ASN A 112 4.13 3.06 -1.94
C ASN A 112 4.97 2.12 -1.07
N GLY A 113 5.25 2.53 0.13
CA GLY A 113 6.12 1.74 0.99
C GLY A 113 5.96 2.10 2.45
N PHE A 114 6.99 1.84 3.15
CA PHE A 114 7.12 1.82 4.60
C PHE A 114 6.91 3.21 5.23
N ASN A 115 6.43 3.25 6.44
CA ASN A 115 6.36 4.51 7.19
C ASN A 115 6.82 4.30 8.65
N PRO A 116 7.96 4.88 9.06
CA PRO A 116 8.92 5.65 8.28
C PRO A 116 9.79 4.80 7.33
N GLY A 117 10.45 5.44 6.37
CA GLY A 117 11.40 4.83 5.44
C GLY A 117 10.97 4.82 3.97
N HIS A 118 9.77 5.31 3.65
CA HIS A 118 9.36 5.47 2.25
C HIS A 118 10.11 6.64 1.58
N VAL A 119 10.77 6.32 0.48
CA VAL A 119 11.41 7.31 -0.41
C VAL A 119 10.63 7.34 -1.70
N ASN A 120 10.05 8.48 -2.04
CA ASN A 120 9.29 8.64 -3.27
C ASN A 120 10.19 8.53 -4.49
N LEU A 121 9.66 7.99 -5.58
CA LEU A 121 10.27 8.14 -6.90
C LEU A 121 10.38 9.64 -7.28
N PRO A 122 11.37 10.01 -8.12
CA PRO A 122 11.46 11.36 -8.65
C PRO A 122 10.17 11.79 -9.34
N ASN A 123 9.79 13.07 -9.21
CA ASN A 123 8.62 13.60 -9.93
C ASN A 123 8.95 13.78 -11.40
N SER A 124 8.01 13.44 -12.28
CA SER A 124 8.10 13.73 -13.73
C SER A 124 8.44 15.24 -13.97
N PRO A 125 9.34 15.55 -14.92
CA PRO A 125 9.96 14.68 -15.91
C PRO A 125 11.21 13.90 -15.43
N ALA A 126 11.66 14.09 -14.19
CA ALA A 126 12.78 13.32 -13.67
C ALA A 126 12.40 11.85 -13.50
N ALA A 127 13.35 10.95 -13.75
CA ALA A 127 13.19 9.51 -13.59
C ALA A 127 14.42 8.91 -12.90
N LEU A 128 14.23 7.81 -12.22
CA LEU A 128 15.35 6.96 -11.79
C LEU A 128 15.64 5.96 -12.90
N THR A 129 16.73 6.19 -13.62
CA THR A 129 17.13 5.41 -14.81
C THR A 129 18.41 4.65 -14.52
N ASN A 130 18.40 3.35 -14.66
CA ASN A 130 19.61 2.50 -14.62
C ASN A 130 19.30 1.08 -15.12
N ASP A 131 20.35 0.26 -15.20
CA ASP A 131 20.22 -1.17 -15.48
C ASP A 131 19.61 -1.91 -14.29
N LEU A 132 18.84 -2.94 -14.60
CA LEU A 132 18.26 -3.86 -13.63
C LEU A 132 19.17 -5.02 -13.33
N VAL A 133 19.24 -5.40 -12.06
CA VAL A 133 19.98 -6.58 -11.60
C VAL A 133 19.09 -7.41 -10.68
N LEU A 134 18.92 -8.70 -11.02
CA LEU A 134 18.21 -9.62 -10.14
C LEU A 134 19.06 -9.88 -8.90
N TYR A 135 18.48 -9.66 -7.74
CA TYR A 135 19.13 -9.97 -6.47
C TYR A 135 19.36 -11.46 -6.35
N GLN A 136 20.52 -11.86 -5.84
CA GLN A 136 20.87 -13.24 -5.60
C GLN A 136 21.42 -13.40 -4.20
N ASP A 137 20.81 -14.27 -3.42
CA ASP A 137 21.20 -14.60 -2.05
C ASP A 137 21.26 -16.12 -1.83
N ALA A 138 21.35 -16.55 -0.58
CA ALA A 138 21.42 -17.95 -0.23
C ALA A 138 20.04 -18.61 -0.22
N THR A 139 20.05 -19.94 -0.13
CA THR A 139 18.83 -20.74 0.05
C THR A 139 18.09 -20.39 1.36
N PRO A 140 16.76 -20.60 1.46
CA PRO A 140 15.96 -21.46 0.55
C PRO A 140 15.47 -20.77 -0.72
N ASP A 141 15.26 -19.46 -0.73
CA ASP A 141 14.78 -18.71 -1.88
C ASP A 141 15.87 -17.71 -2.32
N VAL A 142 16.52 -18.03 -3.41
CA VAL A 142 17.76 -17.35 -3.85
C VAL A 142 17.55 -15.98 -4.50
N THR A 143 16.34 -15.43 -4.47
CA THR A 143 16.03 -14.14 -5.13
C THR A 143 15.11 -13.25 -4.31
N ASP A 144 14.89 -13.58 -3.06
CA ASP A 144 13.93 -12.87 -2.20
C ASP A 144 14.57 -11.81 -1.29
N ALA A 145 15.89 -11.69 -1.30
CA ALA A 145 16.67 -10.73 -0.53
C ALA A 145 16.45 -10.80 1.00
N CYS A 146 16.17 -11.97 1.51
CA CYS A 146 16.09 -12.19 2.95
C CYS A 146 17.48 -12.36 3.60
N GLU A 147 18.47 -12.80 2.84
CA GLU A 147 19.86 -12.93 3.23
C GLU A 147 20.74 -11.88 2.55
N ALA A 148 22.02 -11.85 2.95
CA ALA A 148 23.01 -10.98 2.33
C ALA A 148 23.24 -11.37 0.86
N PRO A 149 23.44 -10.41 -0.05
CA PRO A 149 23.56 -10.68 -1.47
C PRO A 149 24.86 -11.41 -1.81
N LEU A 150 24.77 -12.45 -2.63
CA LEU A 150 25.91 -13.11 -3.24
C LEU A 150 26.50 -12.33 -4.42
N ASN A 151 25.70 -11.42 -5.01
CA ASN A 151 26.06 -10.60 -6.18
C ASN A 151 26.13 -9.09 -5.87
N ALA A 152 26.55 -8.70 -4.66
CA ALA A 152 26.59 -7.31 -4.21
C ALA A 152 27.33 -6.36 -5.19
N ALA A 153 28.44 -6.80 -5.78
CA ALA A 153 29.20 -6.00 -6.75
C ALA A 153 28.37 -5.65 -8.00
N ALA A 154 27.49 -6.55 -8.45
CA ALA A 154 26.60 -6.31 -9.59
C ALA A 154 25.46 -5.36 -9.23
N LEU A 155 24.98 -5.36 -7.99
CA LEU A 155 23.91 -4.51 -7.49
C LEU A 155 24.35 -3.05 -7.27
N SER A 156 25.63 -2.82 -7.05
CA SER A 156 26.16 -1.48 -6.74
C SER A 156 25.88 -0.48 -7.86
N GLY A 157 25.18 0.61 -7.52
CA GLY A 157 24.75 1.65 -8.46
C GLY A 157 23.62 1.25 -9.41
N LYS A 158 23.00 0.09 -9.24
CA LYS A 158 21.95 -0.42 -10.11
C LYS A 158 20.60 -0.49 -9.38
N ILE A 159 19.52 -0.81 -10.13
CA ILE A 159 18.21 -1.04 -9.56
C ILE A 159 18.06 -2.55 -9.32
N ALA A 160 17.83 -2.93 -8.06
CA ALA A 160 17.65 -4.32 -7.69
C ALA A 160 16.23 -4.81 -8.02
N VAL A 161 16.11 -5.96 -8.66
CA VAL A 161 14.85 -6.69 -8.83
C VAL A 161 14.83 -7.85 -7.84
N ILE A 162 13.77 -7.95 -7.05
CA ILE A 162 13.65 -8.88 -5.92
C ILE A 162 12.28 -9.55 -5.99
N ARG A 163 12.21 -10.87 -5.87
CA ARG A 163 10.94 -11.56 -5.69
C ARG A 163 10.41 -11.37 -4.27
N ARG A 164 9.10 -11.26 -4.14
CA ARG A 164 8.46 -11.38 -2.83
C ARG A 164 8.79 -12.77 -2.27
N GLY A 165 8.97 -12.88 -0.97
CA GLY A 165 9.30 -14.11 -0.28
C GLY A 165 8.92 -13.99 1.19
N THR A 166 9.61 -14.69 2.06
CA THR A 166 9.17 -14.94 3.44
C THR A 166 9.44 -13.79 4.42
N CYS A 167 10.48 -12.98 4.22
CA CYS A 167 10.82 -11.90 5.15
C CYS A 167 10.12 -10.58 4.83
N ALA A 168 10.15 -9.65 5.79
CA ALA A 168 9.54 -8.34 5.66
C ALA A 168 10.16 -7.50 4.53
N PHE A 169 9.36 -6.70 3.84
CA PHE A 169 9.81 -5.84 2.73
C PHE A 169 10.94 -4.90 3.12
N VAL A 170 10.91 -4.35 4.33
CA VAL A 170 11.99 -3.48 4.86
C VAL A 170 13.34 -4.19 4.91
N ILE A 171 13.37 -5.48 5.22
CA ILE A 171 14.61 -6.30 5.22
C ILE A 171 15.16 -6.42 3.80
N LYS A 172 14.30 -6.77 2.83
CA LYS A 172 14.67 -6.91 1.41
C LYS A 172 15.27 -5.62 0.84
N VAL A 173 14.59 -4.49 1.06
CA VAL A 173 15.04 -3.19 0.58
C VAL A 173 16.32 -2.75 1.29
N LYS A 174 16.42 -3.03 2.60
CA LYS A 174 17.63 -2.73 3.36
C LYS A 174 18.84 -3.51 2.88
N ASN A 175 18.68 -4.79 2.60
CA ASN A 175 19.74 -5.65 2.08
C ASN A 175 20.24 -5.16 0.70
N ALA A 176 19.31 -4.78 -0.19
CA ALA A 176 19.65 -4.19 -1.48
C ALA A 176 20.39 -2.84 -1.33
N GLN A 177 19.91 -1.98 -0.42
CA GLN A 177 20.58 -0.70 -0.11
C GLN A 177 22.00 -0.90 0.41
N VAL A 178 22.22 -1.84 1.32
CA VAL A 178 23.54 -2.17 1.85
C VAL A 178 24.47 -2.67 0.75
N ALA A 179 23.93 -3.38 -0.24
CA ALA A 179 24.68 -3.81 -1.44
C ALA A 179 24.98 -2.66 -2.42
N GLY A 180 24.51 -1.44 -2.14
CA GLY A 180 24.73 -0.26 -2.98
C GLY A 180 23.70 -0.08 -4.09
N ALA A 181 22.57 -0.76 -4.09
CA ALA A 181 21.48 -0.49 -5.02
C ALA A 181 20.94 0.93 -4.83
N ILE A 182 20.48 1.55 -5.92
CA ILE A 182 19.92 2.91 -5.93
C ILE A 182 18.39 2.93 -5.96
N GLY A 183 17.75 1.79 -6.12
CA GLY A 183 16.31 1.57 -6.08
C GLY A 183 15.99 0.10 -6.08
N VAL A 184 14.74 -0.24 -5.74
CA VAL A 184 14.29 -1.63 -5.64
C VAL A 184 12.94 -1.80 -6.34
N ILE A 185 12.80 -2.89 -7.10
CA ILE A 185 11.53 -3.37 -7.64
C ILE A 185 11.21 -4.70 -6.96
N ILE A 186 10.11 -4.76 -6.22
CA ILE A 186 9.58 -5.99 -5.63
C ILE A 186 8.58 -6.61 -6.59
N VAL A 187 8.87 -7.79 -7.07
CA VAL A 187 7.95 -8.60 -7.88
C VAL A 187 7.04 -9.39 -6.94
N ASN A 188 5.74 -9.15 -7.04
CA ASN A 188 4.75 -9.85 -6.22
C ASN A 188 4.71 -11.35 -6.57
N ASP A 189 4.24 -12.19 -5.67
CA ASP A 189 4.00 -13.63 -5.84
C ASP A 189 2.54 -13.95 -6.17
N GLU A 190 1.71 -12.90 -6.32
CA GLU A 190 0.29 -12.96 -6.65
C GLU A 190 -0.06 -11.94 -7.75
N PRO A 191 -1.25 -12.07 -8.37
CA PRO A 191 -1.74 -11.08 -9.33
C PRO A 191 -1.83 -9.67 -8.72
N GLY A 192 -1.42 -8.66 -9.49
CA GLY A 192 -1.45 -7.26 -9.10
C GLY A 192 -0.25 -6.79 -8.28
N THR A 193 -0.19 -5.48 -8.07
CA THR A 193 0.83 -4.83 -7.23
C THR A 193 0.49 -5.00 -5.75
N ILE A 194 1.49 -4.90 -4.88
CA ILE A 194 1.31 -5.01 -3.44
C ILE A 194 1.70 -3.72 -2.71
N SER A 195 0.91 -3.37 -1.69
CA SER A 195 1.27 -2.31 -0.74
C SER A 195 2.29 -2.86 0.26
N MET A 196 3.50 -2.32 0.24
CA MET A 196 4.58 -2.79 1.10
C MET A 196 4.49 -2.17 2.48
N GLY A 197 4.23 -3.00 3.49
CA GLY A 197 4.21 -2.59 4.90
C GLY A 197 5.59 -2.64 5.55
N GLY A 198 5.71 -2.00 6.73
CA GLY A 198 6.91 -1.99 7.54
C GLY A 198 7.35 -0.58 7.95
N ALA A 199 8.42 -0.50 8.74
CA ALA A 199 9.00 0.76 9.21
C ALA A 199 10.51 0.59 9.37
N ASP A 200 11.29 1.37 8.64
CA ASP A 200 12.74 1.51 8.82
C ASP A 200 13.20 2.87 8.29
N ALA A 201 13.39 3.83 9.20
CA ALA A 201 13.85 5.18 8.86
C ALA A 201 15.26 5.26 8.26
N THR A 202 16.00 4.15 8.24
CA THR A 202 17.34 4.08 7.65
C THR A 202 17.34 3.68 6.17
N ILE A 203 16.17 3.40 5.59
CA ILE A 203 16.00 3.23 4.15
C ILE A 203 16.03 4.60 3.48
N THR A 204 16.89 4.76 2.48
CA THR A 204 17.15 6.01 1.76
C THR A 204 17.02 5.88 0.24
N ILE A 205 16.62 4.71 -0.25
CA ILE A 205 16.39 4.43 -1.67
C ILE A 205 14.90 4.14 -1.93
N PRO A 206 14.36 4.51 -3.10
CA PRO A 206 12.98 4.22 -3.45
C PRO A 206 12.77 2.71 -3.67
N ALA A 207 11.58 2.24 -3.30
CA ALA A 207 11.14 0.87 -3.54
C ALA A 207 9.72 0.88 -4.10
N VAL A 208 9.51 0.11 -5.15
CA VAL A 208 8.22 -0.04 -5.84
C VAL A 208 7.83 -1.51 -5.92
N SER A 209 6.55 -1.78 -6.10
CA SER A 209 6.08 -3.13 -6.39
C SER A 209 5.48 -3.24 -7.78
N MET A 210 5.56 -4.43 -8.37
CA MET A 210 4.90 -4.78 -9.62
C MET A 210 4.18 -6.14 -9.52
N SER A 211 3.30 -6.42 -10.48
CA SER A 211 2.55 -7.67 -10.51
C SER A 211 3.48 -8.87 -10.74
N GLN A 212 3.04 -10.07 -10.34
CA GLN A 212 3.77 -11.31 -10.62
C GLN A 212 4.01 -11.49 -12.12
N VAL A 213 2.96 -11.33 -12.94
CA VAL A 213 3.03 -11.57 -14.40
C VAL A 213 4.04 -10.64 -15.06
N ASP A 214 3.97 -9.33 -14.75
CA ASP A 214 4.88 -8.34 -15.33
C ASP A 214 6.31 -8.52 -14.82
N GLY A 215 6.45 -8.83 -13.54
CA GLY A 215 7.76 -9.04 -12.90
C GLY A 215 8.49 -10.28 -13.40
N GLU A 216 7.80 -11.39 -13.59
CA GLU A 216 8.42 -12.59 -14.15
C GLU A 216 8.78 -12.41 -15.64
N ALA A 217 7.98 -11.66 -16.40
CA ALA A 217 8.33 -11.28 -17.78
C ALA A 217 9.62 -10.41 -17.79
N LEU A 218 9.72 -9.47 -16.85
CA LEU A 218 10.91 -8.63 -16.68
C LEU A 218 12.15 -9.46 -16.33
N ILE A 219 12.03 -10.38 -15.38
CA ILE A 219 13.13 -11.27 -14.96
C ILE A 219 13.56 -12.19 -16.13
N ALA A 220 12.62 -12.71 -16.92
CA ALA A 220 12.93 -13.49 -18.12
C ALA A 220 13.69 -12.66 -19.15
N ALA A 221 13.34 -11.40 -19.36
CA ALA A 221 14.06 -10.48 -20.25
C ALA A 221 15.49 -10.23 -19.72
N MET A 222 15.66 -10.04 -18.43
CA MET A 222 16.99 -9.87 -17.79
C MET A 222 17.90 -11.09 -17.96
N ALA A 223 17.34 -12.30 -17.99
CA ALA A 223 18.10 -13.53 -18.27
C ALA A 223 18.62 -13.58 -19.72
N SER A 224 18.01 -12.82 -20.64
CA SER A 224 18.39 -12.77 -22.05
C SER A 224 19.39 -11.64 -22.37
N GLY A 225 19.63 -10.73 -21.46
CA GLY A 225 20.54 -9.60 -21.65
C GLY A 225 20.26 -8.44 -20.67
N THR A 226 21.06 -7.39 -20.78
CA THR A 226 20.90 -6.19 -19.95
C THR A 226 19.58 -5.48 -20.24
N VAL A 227 18.82 -5.22 -19.22
CA VAL A 227 17.59 -4.42 -19.26
C VAL A 227 17.82 -3.10 -18.53
N ASN A 228 17.55 -2.00 -19.21
CA ASN A 228 17.62 -0.64 -18.65
C ASN A 228 16.21 -0.05 -18.56
N VAL A 229 15.96 0.71 -17.53
CA VAL A 229 14.67 1.39 -17.29
C VAL A 229 14.87 2.88 -17.10
#